data_8939ce8a6e4028bbcc9b949137534f7e
#
_entry.id   8939ce8a6e4028bbcc9b949137534f7e
#
_cell.length_a   1.000
_cell.length_b   1.000
_cell.length_c   1.000
_cell.angle_alpha   90.00
_cell.angle_beta   90.00
_cell.angle_gamma   90.00
#
_symmetry.space_group_name_H-M   'P 1'
#
loop_
_entity.id
_entity.type
_entity.pdbx_description
1 polymer ?
#
loop_
_entity_poly.entity_id
_entity_poly.type
_entity_poly.pdbx_seq_one_letter_code
_entity_poly.pdbx_strand_id
1 'polypeptide(L)'
;MKRLVIIVSFCLMLFGFADRTSAQFLPDVPDMKGRVIYGGNFGFGMSGNYLNLSVAPQVGYRIFNPWEVGLRVIYDLDCNFNRIYGNTYGHFFGVAPYTNFQVYKGLFVHIEDEVMYGIVRLNHETVSRNWYNSVFVGGGYRNYAYDGSDVYIMVLYNLSWSVIRIENWDTPYNSPIAVRIGYCF
;
A
#
# COMPACT_ATOMS: atom_id res chain seq x y z
N MET A 1 11.89 -9.83 -17.31
CA MET A 1 10.83 -10.17 -18.30
C MET A 1 9.84 -11.23 -17.79
N LYS A 2 10.26 -12.38 -17.23
CA LYS A 2 9.32 -13.43 -16.74
C LYS A 2 8.32 -12.94 -15.67
N ARG A 3 8.74 -12.04 -14.76
CA ARG A 3 7.88 -11.51 -13.69
C ARG A 3 6.81 -10.55 -14.23
N LEU A 4 7.13 -9.73 -15.22
CA LEU A 4 6.16 -8.83 -15.87
C LEU A 4 5.05 -9.62 -16.58
N VAL A 5 5.39 -10.74 -17.22
CA VAL A 5 4.43 -11.62 -17.90
C VAL A 5 3.46 -12.26 -16.90
N ILE A 6 3.94 -12.63 -15.70
CA ILE A 6 3.09 -13.21 -14.64
C ILE A 6 2.09 -12.17 -14.14
N ILE A 7 2.52 -10.94 -13.90
CA ILE A 7 1.66 -9.84 -13.43
C ILE A 7 0.61 -9.50 -14.49
N VAL A 8 1.02 -9.37 -15.76
CA VAL A 8 0.11 -9.09 -16.87
C VAL A 8 -0.87 -10.24 -17.09
N SER A 9 -0.42 -11.52 -16.98
CA SER A 9 -1.28 -12.70 -17.09
C SER A 9 -2.29 -12.80 -15.95
N PHE A 10 -1.89 -12.43 -14.73
CA PHE A 10 -2.77 -12.40 -13.56
C PHE A 10 -3.81 -11.26 -13.68
N CYS A 11 -3.41 -10.08 -14.13
CA CYS A 11 -4.34 -9.00 -14.47
C CYS A 11 -5.35 -9.41 -15.55
N LEU A 12 -4.92 -10.07 -16.61
CA LEU A 12 -5.80 -10.55 -17.68
C LEU A 12 -6.78 -11.64 -17.19
N MET A 13 -6.37 -12.53 -16.29
CA MET A 13 -7.28 -13.50 -15.67
C MET A 13 -8.36 -12.81 -14.81
N LEU A 14 -8.01 -11.75 -14.08
CA LEU A 14 -8.99 -10.98 -13.31
C LEU A 14 -10.04 -10.30 -14.22
N PHE A 15 -9.66 -9.86 -15.41
CA PHE A 15 -10.60 -9.31 -16.40
C PHE A 15 -11.60 -10.36 -16.94
N GLY A 16 -11.18 -11.62 -17.09
CA GLY A 16 -12.04 -12.69 -17.62
C GLY A 16 -13.15 -13.17 -16.67
N PHE A 17 -13.05 -12.88 -15.37
CA PHE A 17 -14.08 -13.22 -14.38
C PHE A 17 -15.10 -12.09 -14.14
N ALA A 18 -14.85 -10.89 -14.65
CA ALA A 18 -15.64 -9.70 -14.33
C ALA A 18 -17.05 -9.70 -14.93
N ASP A 19 -17.29 -10.43 -16.02
CA ASP A 19 -18.58 -10.37 -16.75
C ASP A 19 -19.72 -11.20 -16.13
N ARG A 20 -19.48 -11.99 -15.10
CA ARG A 20 -20.49 -12.92 -14.54
C ARG A 20 -20.86 -12.73 -13.08
N THR A 21 -20.19 -11.86 -12.36
CA THR A 21 -20.51 -11.55 -10.96
C THR A 21 -21.35 -10.28 -10.85
N SER A 22 -22.51 -10.30 -11.49
CA SER A 22 -23.50 -9.24 -11.30
C SER A 22 -24.00 -9.22 -9.85
N ALA A 23 -23.60 -8.20 -9.11
CA ALA A 23 -24.36 -7.42 -8.13
C ALA A 23 -25.31 -8.10 -7.11
N GLN A 24 -25.44 -9.41 -7.06
CA GLN A 24 -26.37 -10.06 -6.10
C GLN A 24 -25.83 -10.20 -4.66
N PHE A 25 -24.52 -9.96 -4.46
CA PHE A 25 -23.89 -10.10 -3.14
C PHE A 25 -23.69 -8.81 -2.35
N LEU A 26 -24.05 -7.65 -2.90
CA LEU A 26 -23.76 -6.34 -2.29
C LEU A 26 -25.01 -5.43 -2.20
N PRO A 27 -26.08 -5.82 -1.48
CA PRO A 27 -27.29 -5.00 -1.40
C PRO A 27 -27.11 -3.67 -0.65
N ASP A 28 -26.06 -3.50 0.14
CA ASP A 28 -25.89 -2.36 1.07
C ASP A 28 -24.75 -1.40 0.67
N VAL A 29 -24.13 -1.55 -0.50
CA VAL A 29 -23.07 -0.63 -0.96
C VAL A 29 -23.69 0.40 -1.89
N PRO A 30 -23.49 1.71 -1.62
CA PRO A 30 -23.94 2.76 -2.53
C PRO A 30 -23.43 2.55 -3.95
N ASP A 31 -24.25 2.81 -4.97
CA ASP A 31 -23.77 2.76 -6.36
C ASP A 31 -22.76 3.89 -6.59
N MET A 32 -21.49 3.53 -6.62
CA MET A 32 -20.37 4.47 -6.77
C MET A 32 -19.62 4.27 -8.09
N LYS A 33 -20.21 3.58 -9.06
CA LYS A 33 -19.59 3.37 -10.38
C LYS A 33 -19.20 4.70 -11.02
N GLY A 34 -17.99 4.76 -11.56
CA GLY A 34 -17.46 5.97 -12.22
C GLY A 34 -17.05 7.08 -11.25
N ARG A 35 -16.97 6.81 -9.94
CA ARG A 35 -16.53 7.79 -8.95
C ARG A 35 -15.02 7.79 -8.80
N VAL A 36 -14.44 8.99 -8.79
CA VAL A 36 -13.07 9.20 -8.35
C VAL A 36 -13.03 9.25 -6.84
N ILE A 37 -12.08 8.56 -6.24
CA ILE A 37 -11.89 8.44 -4.80
C ILE A 37 -10.55 9.09 -4.47
N TYR A 38 -10.59 10.05 -3.57
CA TYR A 38 -9.40 10.69 -3.01
C TYR A 38 -9.22 10.24 -1.57
N GLY A 39 -7.98 10.10 -1.14
CA GLY A 39 -7.73 9.72 0.23
C GLY A 39 -6.26 9.50 0.51
N GLY A 40 -6.00 8.69 1.51
CA GLY A 40 -4.65 8.30 1.87
C GLY A 40 -4.58 7.69 3.25
N ASN A 41 -3.36 7.34 3.62
CA ASN A 41 -3.06 6.88 4.96
C ASN A 41 -1.91 7.67 5.57
N PHE A 42 -1.95 7.78 6.87
CA PHE A 42 -0.88 8.33 7.70
C PHE A 42 -0.43 7.23 8.66
N GLY A 43 0.88 7.04 8.79
CA GLY A 43 1.50 6.11 9.70
C GLY A 43 2.45 6.82 10.66
N PHE A 44 2.40 6.43 11.92
CA PHE A 44 3.33 6.86 12.94
C PHE A 44 3.77 5.65 13.75
N GLY A 45 5.06 5.46 13.88
CA GLY A 45 5.65 4.40 14.70
C GLY A 45 6.77 4.96 15.56
N MET A 46 6.79 4.57 16.82
CA MET A 46 7.89 4.90 17.75
C MET A 46 8.21 3.68 18.59
N SER A 47 9.48 3.31 18.65
CA SER A 47 9.96 2.21 19.48
C SER A 47 11.40 2.48 19.94
N GLY A 48 11.58 2.73 21.22
CA GLY A 48 12.90 3.06 21.77
C GLY A 48 13.50 4.29 21.09
N ASN A 49 14.60 4.09 20.37
CA ASN A 49 15.30 5.16 19.63
C ASN A 49 14.88 5.28 18.15
N TYR A 50 13.86 4.56 17.73
CA TYR A 50 13.38 4.51 16.35
C TYR A 50 12.06 5.29 16.23
N LEU A 51 11.98 6.15 15.22
CA LEU A 51 10.81 6.91 14.84
C LEU A 51 10.54 6.68 13.35
N ASN A 52 9.32 6.33 13.00
CA ASN A 52 8.85 6.23 11.62
C ASN A 52 7.65 7.15 11.42
N LEU A 53 7.67 7.89 10.33
CA LEU A 53 6.56 8.71 9.85
C LEU A 53 6.27 8.32 8.40
N SER A 54 5.03 7.97 8.10
CA SER A 54 4.57 7.59 6.77
C SER A 54 3.38 8.45 6.36
N VAL A 55 3.44 9.01 5.16
CA VAL A 55 2.33 9.74 4.53
C VAL A 55 2.15 9.19 3.13
N ALA A 56 0.93 8.75 2.82
CA ALA A 56 0.66 8.13 1.54
C ALA A 56 -0.71 8.57 0.97
N PRO A 57 -0.77 9.77 0.33
CA PRO A 57 -1.94 10.17 -0.42
C PRO A 57 -2.21 9.21 -1.58
N GLN A 58 -3.50 9.01 -1.89
CA GLN A 58 -3.94 8.11 -2.95
C GLN A 58 -5.08 8.71 -3.75
N VAL A 59 -5.14 8.32 -5.01
CA VAL A 59 -6.28 8.56 -5.90
C VAL A 59 -6.70 7.24 -6.52
N GLY A 60 -7.99 6.96 -6.48
CA GLY A 60 -8.60 5.76 -7.04
C GLY A 60 -9.75 6.08 -7.97
N TYR A 61 -10.10 5.12 -8.79
CA TYR A 61 -11.26 5.16 -9.66
C TYR A 61 -12.04 3.86 -9.54
N ARG A 62 -13.33 3.95 -9.26
CA ARG A 62 -14.21 2.80 -9.18
C ARG A 62 -14.77 2.47 -10.55
N ILE A 63 -14.26 1.39 -11.15
CA ILE A 63 -14.63 0.93 -12.49
C ILE A 63 -16.07 0.43 -12.47
N PHE A 64 -16.40 -0.39 -11.48
CA PHE A 64 -17.77 -0.84 -11.16
C PHE A 64 -17.83 -1.20 -9.67
N ASN A 65 -19.02 -1.40 -9.11
CA ASN A 65 -19.23 -1.45 -7.67
C ASN A 65 -18.26 -2.28 -6.85
N PRO A 66 -17.88 -3.53 -7.21
CA PRO A 66 -16.91 -4.25 -6.39
C PRO A 66 -15.45 -3.88 -6.69
N TRP A 67 -15.12 -3.16 -7.77
CA TRP A 67 -13.75 -3.03 -8.25
C TRP A 67 -13.26 -1.57 -8.35
N GLU A 68 -12.18 -1.30 -7.64
CA GLU A 68 -11.47 -0.03 -7.59
C GLU A 68 -10.01 -0.23 -8.01
N VAL A 69 -9.48 0.66 -8.81
CA VAL A 69 -8.05 0.75 -9.13
C VAL A 69 -7.53 2.14 -8.78
N GLY A 70 -6.27 2.25 -8.44
CA GLY A 70 -5.72 3.55 -8.08
C GLY A 70 -4.22 3.59 -8.03
N LEU A 71 -3.73 4.76 -7.66
CA LEU A 71 -2.33 5.06 -7.46
C LEU A 71 -2.14 5.72 -6.10
N ARG A 72 -1.14 5.27 -5.37
CA ARG A 72 -0.67 5.85 -4.12
C ARG A 72 0.71 6.44 -4.32
N VAL A 73 0.94 7.62 -3.76
CA VAL A 73 2.27 8.21 -3.64
C VAL A 73 2.69 8.06 -2.18
N ILE A 74 3.91 7.62 -1.93
CA ILE A 74 4.38 7.26 -0.60
C ILE A 74 5.59 8.10 -0.25
N TYR A 75 5.59 8.63 0.97
CA TYR A 75 6.76 9.19 1.60
C TYR A 75 6.90 8.64 3.01
N ASP A 76 8.01 7.95 3.25
CA ASP A 76 8.36 7.43 4.57
C ASP A 76 9.65 8.05 5.06
N LEU A 77 9.63 8.47 6.32
CA LEU A 77 10.78 9.01 7.04
C LEU A 77 11.09 8.10 8.23
N ASP A 78 12.26 7.51 8.20
CA ASP A 78 12.79 6.68 9.27
C ASP A 78 13.91 7.41 10.01
N CYS A 79 13.80 7.52 11.31
CA CYS A 79 14.83 8.10 12.16
C CYS A 79 15.27 7.07 13.20
N ASN A 80 16.55 6.78 13.28
CA ASN A 80 17.13 5.94 14.32
C ASN A 80 18.20 6.75 15.09
N PHE A 81 17.92 6.99 16.36
CA PHE A 81 18.77 7.79 17.26
C PHE A 81 19.70 6.86 18.05
N ASN A 82 20.87 6.56 17.50
CA ASN A 82 21.84 5.71 18.18
C ASN A 82 23.01 6.53 18.73
N ARG A 83 23.19 6.49 20.06
CA ARG A 83 24.24 7.27 20.74
C ARG A 83 25.67 6.79 20.45
N ILE A 84 25.84 5.54 20.05
CA ILE A 84 27.14 4.91 19.85
C ILE A 84 27.57 5.04 18.38
N TYR A 85 26.68 4.73 17.43
CA TYR A 85 26.98 4.67 16.02
C TYR A 85 26.53 5.91 15.23
N GLY A 86 25.87 6.86 15.90
CA GLY A 86 25.34 8.07 15.29
C GLY A 86 23.87 7.93 14.85
N ASN A 87 23.30 9.06 14.44
CA ASN A 87 21.91 9.11 14.02
C ASN A 87 21.78 8.72 12.54
N THR A 88 20.85 7.82 12.26
CA THR A 88 20.53 7.39 10.90
C THR A 88 19.17 7.95 10.49
N TYR A 89 19.11 8.51 9.29
CA TYR A 89 17.90 9.04 8.67
C TYR A 89 17.66 8.34 7.33
N GLY A 90 16.50 7.71 7.18
CA GLY A 90 16.05 7.09 5.95
C GLY A 90 14.90 7.93 5.34
N HIS A 91 15.05 8.32 4.09
CA HIS A 91 13.99 8.96 3.31
C HIS A 91 13.61 8.02 2.18
N PHE A 92 12.36 7.60 2.13
CA PHE A 92 11.85 6.71 1.11
C PHE A 92 10.70 7.40 0.36
N PHE A 93 10.82 7.41 -0.96
CA PHE A 93 9.83 8.00 -1.86
C PHE A 93 9.35 6.91 -2.80
N GLY A 94 8.05 6.75 -2.96
CA GLY A 94 7.54 5.68 -3.78
C GLY A 94 6.20 5.98 -4.43
N VAL A 95 5.86 5.08 -5.33
CA VAL A 95 4.54 5.00 -5.96
C VAL A 95 4.07 3.56 -5.90
N ALA A 96 2.77 3.38 -5.71
CA ALA A 96 2.14 2.08 -5.62
C ALA A 96 0.82 2.08 -6.40
N PRO A 97 0.80 1.56 -7.64
CA PRO A 97 -0.45 1.18 -8.26
C PRO A 97 -1.11 0.08 -7.44
N TYR A 98 -2.42 0.21 -7.21
CA TYR A 98 -3.17 -0.73 -6.41
C TYR A 98 -4.51 -1.09 -7.03
N THR A 99 -5.05 -2.21 -6.57
CA THR A 99 -6.42 -2.60 -6.85
C THR A 99 -7.11 -3.13 -5.60
N ASN A 100 -8.36 -2.72 -5.42
CA ASN A 100 -9.26 -3.19 -4.38
C ASN A 100 -10.43 -3.93 -5.02
N PHE A 101 -10.73 -5.09 -4.50
CA PHE A 101 -11.93 -5.83 -4.88
C PHE A 101 -12.80 -6.06 -3.64
N GLN A 102 -13.98 -5.48 -3.62
CA GLN A 102 -14.93 -5.63 -2.52
C GLN A 102 -15.60 -6.99 -2.61
N VAL A 103 -15.49 -7.78 -1.54
CA VAL A 103 -16.00 -9.17 -1.50
C VAL A 103 -17.37 -9.21 -0.82
N TYR A 104 -17.53 -8.51 0.29
CA TYR A 104 -18.76 -8.54 1.06
C TYR A 104 -18.90 -7.31 1.96
N LYS A 105 -20.01 -6.60 1.88
CA LYS A 105 -20.29 -5.37 2.67
C LYS A 105 -19.09 -4.42 2.69
N GLY A 106 -18.40 -4.24 3.77
CA GLY A 106 -17.19 -3.44 3.86
C GLY A 106 -15.88 -4.22 3.65
N LEU A 107 -15.93 -5.56 3.51
CA LEU A 107 -14.73 -6.37 3.34
C LEU A 107 -14.20 -6.29 1.91
N PHE A 108 -12.91 -6.07 1.76
CA PHE A 108 -12.24 -6.01 0.46
C PHE A 108 -10.88 -6.75 0.48
N VAL A 109 -10.48 -7.22 -0.69
CA VAL A 109 -9.14 -7.72 -0.98
C VAL A 109 -8.35 -6.60 -1.64
N HIS A 110 -7.08 -6.47 -1.28
CA HIS A 110 -6.15 -5.46 -1.76
C HIS A 110 -4.90 -6.09 -2.33
N ILE A 111 -4.47 -5.59 -3.49
CA ILE A 111 -3.19 -5.94 -4.10
C ILE A 111 -2.53 -4.63 -4.53
N GLU A 112 -1.25 -4.48 -4.22
CA GLU A 112 -0.46 -3.34 -4.68
C GLU A 112 0.96 -3.75 -5.04
N ASP A 113 1.54 -3.04 -5.99
CA ASP A 113 2.95 -3.15 -6.39
C ASP A 113 3.64 -1.83 -6.09
N GLU A 114 4.47 -1.82 -5.07
CA GLU A 114 5.11 -0.62 -4.54
C GLU A 114 6.56 -0.54 -5.03
N VAL A 115 6.89 0.56 -5.67
CA VAL A 115 8.25 0.89 -6.08
C VAL A 115 8.72 2.11 -5.30
N MET A 116 9.76 1.94 -4.49
CA MET A 116 10.32 3.00 -3.65
C MET A 116 11.79 3.25 -3.97
N TYR A 117 12.18 4.51 -3.85
CA TYR A 117 13.58 4.94 -3.86
C TYR A 117 13.96 5.42 -2.46
N GLY A 118 14.95 4.77 -1.87
CA GLY A 118 15.43 5.08 -0.52
C GLY A 118 16.79 5.76 -0.53
N ILE A 119 16.93 6.75 0.35
CA ILE A 119 18.19 7.44 0.65
C ILE A 119 18.41 7.33 2.15
N VAL A 120 19.47 6.62 2.56
CA VAL A 120 19.85 6.46 3.96
C VAL A 120 21.09 7.30 4.25
N ARG A 121 21.01 8.09 5.31
CA ARG A 121 22.09 8.97 5.77
C ARG A 121 22.51 8.60 7.19
N LEU A 122 23.80 8.54 7.44
CA LEU A 122 24.40 8.40 8.75
C LEU A 122 25.18 9.69 9.06
N ASN A 123 24.88 10.38 10.17
CA ASN A 123 25.53 11.61 10.57
C ASN A 123 25.67 12.66 9.46
N HIS A 124 24.58 12.84 8.66
CA HIS A 124 24.48 13.74 7.48
C HIS A 124 25.21 13.26 6.21
N GLU A 125 25.97 12.18 6.24
CA GLU A 125 26.56 11.59 5.05
C GLU A 125 25.64 10.51 4.46
N THR A 126 25.53 10.49 3.12
CA THR A 126 24.73 9.47 2.42
C THR A 126 25.48 8.16 2.42
N VAL A 127 24.93 7.12 3.04
CA VAL A 127 25.52 5.80 3.16
C VAL A 127 24.97 4.84 2.11
N SER A 128 23.69 4.98 1.76
CA SER A 128 23.03 4.08 0.82
C SER A 128 21.99 4.79 -0.03
N ARG A 129 21.82 4.31 -1.28
CA ARG A 129 20.76 4.71 -2.21
C ARG A 129 20.32 3.48 -2.98
N ASN A 130 19.11 3.02 -2.74
CA ASN A 130 18.61 1.80 -3.36
C ASN A 130 17.17 1.95 -3.84
N TRP A 131 16.83 1.12 -4.83
CA TRP A 131 15.44 0.91 -5.27
C TRP A 131 14.89 -0.34 -4.60
N TYR A 132 13.67 -0.24 -4.12
CA TYR A 132 12.94 -1.33 -3.50
C TYR A 132 11.66 -1.58 -4.29
N ASN A 133 11.35 -2.83 -4.55
CA ASN A 133 10.09 -3.24 -5.15
C ASN A 133 9.41 -4.24 -4.22
N SER A 134 8.20 -3.93 -3.80
CA SER A 134 7.43 -4.73 -2.86
C SER A 134 6.04 -5.00 -3.39
N VAL A 135 5.67 -6.27 -3.47
CA VAL A 135 4.31 -6.67 -3.82
C VAL A 135 3.57 -7.03 -2.53
N PHE A 136 2.50 -6.29 -2.25
CA PHE A 136 1.65 -6.53 -1.10
C PHE A 136 0.32 -7.14 -1.52
N VAL A 137 -0.13 -8.13 -0.75
CA VAL A 137 -1.45 -8.75 -0.89
C VAL A 137 -2.08 -8.84 0.49
N GLY A 138 -3.35 -8.54 0.57
CA GLY A 138 -4.06 -8.64 1.83
C GLY A 138 -5.53 -8.28 1.71
N GLY A 139 -6.10 -7.84 2.80
CA GLY A 139 -7.48 -7.42 2.83
C GLY A 139 -7.77 -6.50 3.99
N GLY A 140 -8.94 -5.93 3.96
CA GLY A 140 -9.34 -4.98 4.97
C GLY A 140 -10.85 -4.81 5.05
N TYR A 141 -11.21 -3.94 5.94
CA TYR A 141 -12.58 -3.51 6.13
C TYR A 141 -12.68 -2.01 5.90
N ARG A 142 -13.67 -1.59 5.11
CA ARG A 142 -14.01 -0.20 4.82
C ARG A 142 -15.39 0.10 5.38
N ASN A 143 -15.48 1.12 6.21
CA ASN A 143 -16.76 1.61 6.72
C ASN A 143 -17.18 2.80 5.86
N TYR A 144 -18.29 2.64 5.14
CA TYR A 144 -18.87 3.67 4.29
C TYR A 144 -19.74 4.60 5.11
N ALA A 145 -19.38 5.88 5.20
CA ALA A 145 -20.22 6.88 5.81
C ALA A 145 -21.25 7.44 4.81
N TYR A 146 -22.33 8.00 5.34
CA TYR A 146 -23.45 8.52 4.55
C TYR A 146 -23.06 9.75 3.70
N ASP A 147 -22.02 10.49 4.12
CA ASP A 147 -21.49 11.67 3.43
C ASP A 147 -20.55 11.33 2.27
N GLY A 148 -20.31 10.05 2.02
CA GLY A 148 -19.39 9.56 0.99
C GLY A 148 -17.95 9.48 1.44
N SER A 149 -17.67 9.74 2.70
CA SER A 149 -16.35 9.51 3.31
C SER A 149 -16.24 8.08 3.82
N ASP A 150 -15.05 7.51 3.76
CA ASP A 150 -14.80 6.12 4.14
C ASP A 150 -13.55 6.04 5.01
N VAL A 151 -13.66 5.36 6.13
CA VAL A 151 -12.50 4.94 6.94
C VAL A 151 -12.20 3.47 6.62
N TYR A 152 -10.96 3.14 6.41
CA TYR A 152 -10.55 1.76 6.18
C TYR A 152 -9.40 1.34 7.09
N ILE A 153 -9.39 0.06 7.41
CA ILE A 153 -8.26 -0.64 8.02
C ILE A 153 -7.93 -1.86 7.16
N MET A 154 -6.65 -2.11 6.90
CA MET A 154 -6.21 -3.27 6.13
C MET A 154 -4.94 -3.88 6.70
N VAL A 155 -4.80 -5.19 6.51
CA VAL A 155 -3.63 -5.98 6.85
C VAL A 155 -3.08 -6.56 5.56
N LEU A 156 -1.80 -6.30 5.30
CA LEU A 156 -1.11 -6.66 4.07
C LEU A 156 0.09 -7.55 4.39
N TYR A 157 0.39 -8.45 3.50
CA TYR A 157 1.58 -9.29 3.52
C TYR A 157 2.46 -8.97 2.32
N ASN A 158 3.74 -8.68 2.57
CA ASN A 158 4.74 -8.40 1.55
C ASN A 158 5.29 -9.70 0.97
N LEU A 159 4.90 -10.04 -0.25
CA LEU A 159 5.37 -11.24 -0.96
C LEU A 159 6.85 -11.16 -1.33
N SER A 160 7.40 -9.97 -1.46
CA SER A 160 8.81 -9.73 -1.82
C SER A 160 9.73 -9.67 -0.60
N TRP A 161 9.21 -9.79 0.62
CA TRP A 161 9.93 -9.59 1.88
C TRP A 161 11.25 -10.36 1.98
N SER A 162 11.24 -11.65 1.69
CA SER A 162 12.42 -12.50 1.79
C SER A 162 13.53 -12.10 0.81
N VAL A 163 13.16 -11.68 -0.39
CA VAL A 163 14.09 -11.25 -1.43
C VAL A 163 14.71 -9.90 -1.08
N ILE A 164 13.88 -8.93 -0.71
CA ILE A 164 14.32 -7.58 -0.35
C ILE A 164 15.30 -7.62 0.83
N ARG A 165 14.99 -8.41 1.87
CA ARG A 165 15.83 -8.52 3.06
C ARG A 165 17.19 -9.18 2.81
N ILE A 166 17.28 -10.08 1.84
CA ILE A 166 18.55 -10.70 1.44
C ILE A 166 19.41 -9.73 0.64
N GLU A 167 18.79 -8.96 -0.26
CA GLU A 167 19.50 -8.05 -1.16
C GLU A 167 19.88 -6.72 -0.48
N ASN A 168 19.06 -6.24 0.48
CA ASN A 168 19.23 -4.91 1.08
C ASN A 168 19.00 -4.96 2.60
N TRP A 169 20.04 -4.65 3.35
CA TRP A 169 19.98 -4.54 4.82
C TRP A 169 19.24 -3.28 5.30
N ASP A 170 19.08 -2.27 4.45
CA ASP A 170 18.47 -0.97 4.69
C ASP A 170 17.02 -0.88 4.15
N THR A 171 16.31 -1.99 4.14
CA THR A 171 14.92 -2.08 3.68
C THR A 171 13.98 -1.17 4.49
N PRO A 172 13.01 -0.49 3.84
CA PRO A 172 12.01 0.33 4.52
C PRO A 172 11.06 -0.46 5.43
N TYR A 173 11.06 -1.79 5.33
CA TYR A 173 10.16 -2.65 6.08
C TYR A 173 10.88 -3.53 7.09
N ASN A 174 10.46 -3.46 8.36
CA ASN A 174 10.97 -4.30 9.44
C ASN A 174 10.18 -5.61 9.62
N SER A 175 9.03 -5.75 8.95
CA SER A 175 8.12 -6.88 9.04
C SER A 175 7.53 -7.21 7.67
N PRO A 176 7.23 -8.48 7.37
CA PRO A 176 6.46 -8.84 6.18
C PRO A 176 4.99 -8.43 6.27
N ILE A 177 4.51 -8.11 7.47
CA ILE A 177 3.13 -7.70 7.73
C ILE A 177 3.08 -6.20 7.90
N ALA A 178 2.20 -5.55 7.15
CA ALA A 178 1.88 -4.13 7.28
C ALA A 178 0.41 -3.95 7.65
N VAL A 179 0.15 -3.09 8.62
CA VAL A 179 -1.20 -2.65 8.98
C VAL A 179 -1.35 -1.20 8.57
N ARG A 180 -2.39 -0.88 7.82
CA ARG A 180 -2.65 0.50 7.37
C ARG A 180 -4.05 0.92 7.76
N ILE A 181 -4.16 2.16 8.18
CA ILE A 181 -5.44 2.83 8.48
C ILE A 181 -5.47 4.08 7.62
N GLY A 182 -6.56 4.31 6.95
CA GLY A 182 -6.68 5.45 6.05
C GLY A 182 -8.10 5.96 5.94
N TYR A 183 -8.20 7.07 5.23
CA TYR A 183 -9.44 7.79 4.98
C TYR A 183 -9.58 8.09 3.49
N CYS A 184 -10.78 7.97 2.97
CA CYS A 184 -11.14 8.31 1.59
C CYS A 184 -12.42 9.15 1.55
N PHE A 185 -12.59 9.92 0.48
CA PHE A 185 -13.77 10.76 0.20
C PHE A 185 -13.99 10.92 -1.30
#